data_238bc2341c1673df6fc422e3f4f9eec6
#
_entry.id   238bc2341c1673df6fc422e3f4f9eec6
#
_cell.length_a   1.000
_cell.length_b   1.000
_cell.length_c   1.000
_cell.angle_alpha   90.00
_cell.angle_beta   90.00
_cell.angle_gamma   90.00
#
_symmetry.space_group_name_H-M   'P 1'
#
loop_
_entity.id
_entity.type
_entity.pdbx_description
1 polymer ?
#
loop_
_entity_poly.entity_id
_entity_poly.type
_entity_poly.pdbx_seq_one_letter_code
_entity_poly.pdbx_strand_id
1 'polypeptide(L)'
;MSKSQASNFYPFYDPYRDSGGLGYGSKLGISLGFGIGYGLLQYYSLSDRTVFFSENLWTLALIISTSFFVLYVATDVFRSNLNAMRDIEGKYAVRLKDVDEWMSDKWLLLVGLASGVVNAIVGHLLGIPLVFFESSSSLVMAYFGFFLGGLASGMGLLAITAVIVLYLKFALTLQYILDPNDPDGNGGIKKLGDSLWFFGGLIGAVGVLVSIYMFGISWVFMHKRYVQFIFLFWLSLPYVLAVSIVLIPGLAVRRQVSYFKSYKSGQLKHEEM
;
A
#
# COMPACT_ATOMS: atom_id res chain seq x y z
N MET A 1 -17.97 -34.46 15.80
CA MET A 1 -17.52 -33.39 16.72
C MET A 1 -17.15 -32.19 15.89
N SER A 2 -18.08 -31.26 15.74
CA SER A 2 -17.84 -29.99 15.06
C SER A 2 -16.97 -29.11 15.95
N LYS A 3 -15.71 -28.88 15.55
CA LYS A 3 -14.89 -27.83 16.15
C LYS A 3 -15.55 -26.50 15.79
N SER A 4 -16.14 -25.83 16.77
CA SER A 4 -16.50 -24.43 16.72
C SER A 4 -15.25 -23.66 16.23
N GLN A 5 -15.24 -23.27 14.96
CA GLN A 5 -14.26 -22.32 14.45
C GLN A 5 -14.61 -20.99 15.15
N ALA A 6 -13.80 -20.66 16.15
CA ALA A 6 -13.79 -19.29 16.66
C ALA A 6 -13.58 -18.39 15.43
N SER A 7 -14.53 -17.49 15.18
CA SER A 7 -14.42 -16.53 14.09
C SER A 7 -13.25 -15.61 14.38
N ASN A 8 -12.08 -15.97 13.87
CA ASN A 8 -10.93 -15.09 13.90
C ASN A 8 -11.31 -13.84 13.09
N PHE A 9 -11.31 -12.70 13.74
CA PHE A 9 -11.53 -11.43 13.07
C PHE A 9 -10.25 -11.05 12.31
N TYR A 10 -10.31 -11.08 10.99
CA TYR A 10 -9.25 -10.65 10.11
C TYR A 10 -9.63 -9.29 9.50
N PRO A 11 -9.15 -8.17 10.06
CA PRO A 11 -9.55 -6.85 9.58
C PRO A 11 -9.05 -6.51 8.18
N PHE A 12 -7.89 -7.03 7.78
CA PHE A 12 -7.27 -6.67 6.50
C PHE A 12 -7.13 -7.84 5.55
N TYR A 13 -6.58 -8.96 5.98
CA TYR A 13 -6.26 -10.10 5.15
C TYR A 13 -6.60 -11.42 5.84
N ASP A 14 -7.53 -12.19 5.25
CA ASP A 14 -7.85 -13.54 5.69
C ASP A 14 -7.33 -14.55 4.66
N PRO A 15 -6.26 -15.29 4.96
CA PRO A 15 -5.65 -16.25 4.02
C PRO A 15 -6.54 -17.47 3.72
N TYR A 16 -7.56 -17.72 4.56
CA TYR A 16 -8.42 -18.91 4.45
C TYR A 16 -9.79 -18.64 3.79
N ARG A 17 -10.07 -17.43 3.41
CA ARG A 17 -11.39 -17.03 2.88
C ARG A 17 -11.37 -16.94 1.35
N ASP A 18 -11.86 -17.98 0.70
CA ASP A 18 -11.90 -18.09 -0.78
C ASP A 18 -12.84 -17.08 -1.47
N SER A 19 -13.84 -16.58 -0.79
CA SER A 19 -14.73 -15.54 -1.33
C SER A 19 -15.55 -14.91 -0.21
N GLY A 20 -15.52 -13.64 -0.06
CA GLY A 20 -16.39 -12.91 0.86
C GLY A 20 -15.66 -12.05 1.89
N GLY A 21 -14.57 -11.42 1.51
CA GLY A 21 -14.06 -10.25 2.20
C GLY A 21 -15.14 -9.16 2.25
N LEU A 22 -14.94 -8.16 3.09
CA LEU A 22 -15.80 -6.97 3.10
C LEU A 22 -15.96 -6.43 1.68
N GLY A 23 -17.19 -6.15 1.26
CA GLY A 23 -17.44 -5.49 -0.02
C GLY A 23 -16.75 -4.12 -0.09
N TYR A 24 -16.48 -3.62 -1.29
CA TYR A 24 -15.82 -2.31 -1.47
C TYR A 24 -16.53 -1.17 -0.73
N GLY A 25 -17.87 -1.18 -0.69
CA GLY A 25 -18.65 -0.20 0.07
C GLY A 25 -18.36 -0.23 1.57
N SER A 26 -18.24 -1.43 2.17
CA SER A 26 -17.91 -1.57 3.59
C SER A 26 -16.46 -1.13 3.87
N LYS A 27 -15.52 -1.47 3.00
CA LYS A 27 -14.11 -1.03 3.10
C LYS A 27 -14.01 0.49 3.03
N LEU A 28 -14.70 1.10 2.09
CA LEU A 28 -14.78 2.55 1.96
C LEU A 28 -15.42 3.17 3.21
N GLY A 29 -16.54 2.62 3.69
CA GLY A 29 -17.23 3.09 4.90
C GLY A 29 -16.35 3.05 6.15
N ILE A 30 -15.63 1.95 6.37
CA ILE A 30 -14.70 1.82 7.49
C ILE A 30 -13.55 2.83 7.36
N SER A 31 -12.96 2.95 6.17
CA SER A 31 -11.85 3.87 5.91
C SER A 31 -12.28 5.34 6.11
N LEU A 32 -13.45 5.72 5.62
CA LEU A 32 -14.05 7.04 5.85
C LEU A 32 -14.34 7.26 7.35
N GLY A 33 -14.85 6.24 8.04
CA GLY A 33 -15.10 6.30 9.47
C GLY A 33 -13.84 6.62 10.29
N PHE A 34 -12.71 6.00 9.96
CA PHE A 34 -11.42 6.31 10.61
C PHE A 34 -10.99 7.75 10.35
N GLY A 35 -11.03 8.22 9.11
CA GLY A 35 -10.59 9.57 8.78
C GLY A 35 -11.53 10.64 9.31
N ILE A 36 -12.86 10.49 9.15
CA ILE A 36 -13.84 11.44 9.67
C ILE A 36 -13.76 11.47 11.20
N GLY A 37 -13.67 10.31 11.87
CA GLY A 37 -13.50 10.23 13.31
C GLY A 37 -12.27 10.99 13.79
N TYR A 38 -11.12 10.77 13.14
CA TYR A 38 -9.91 11.54 13.43
C TYR A 38 -10.10 13.04 13.19
N GLY A 39 -10.66 13.43 12.05
CA GLY A 39 -10.88 14.83 11.70
C GLY A 39 -11.80 15.56 12.69
N LEU A 40 -12.88 14.92 13.13
CA LEU A 40 -13.77 15.46 14.16
C LEU A 40 -13.06 15.62 15.50
N LEU A 41 -12.34 14.60 15.95
CA LEU A 41 -11.57 14.67 17.20
C LEU A 41 -10.53 15.79 17.15
N GLN A 42 -9.83 15.95 16.02
CA GLN A 42 -8.88 17.03 15.80
C GLN A 42 -9.55 18.39 15.83
N TYR A 43 -10.67 18.58 15.10
CA TYR A 43 -11.44 19.82 15.05
C TYR A 43 -11.90 20.28 16.45
N TYR A 44 -12.43 19.33 17.25
CA TYR A 44 -12.89 19.65 18.61
C TYR A 44 -11.77 19.84 19.63
N SER A 45 -10.56 19.35 19.34
CA SER A 45 -9.39 19.51 20.19
C SER A 45 -8.70 20.86 20.04
N LEU A 46 -8.95 21.59 18.94
CA LEU A 46 -8.34 22.88 18.67
C LEU A 46 -9.02 23.99 19.48
N SER A 47 -8.22 24.89 20.06
CA SER A 47 -8.70 26.10 20.73
C SER A 47 -9.30 27.09 19.73
N ASP A 48 -8.60 27.29 18.61
CA ASP A 48 -9.11 28.04 17.46
C ASP A 48 -9.45 27.07 16.31
N ARG A 49 -10.75 26.90 16.07
CA ARG A 49 -11.26 26.01 15.04
C ARG A 49 -11.03 26.50 13.62
N THR A 50 -10.74 27.80 13.44
CA THR A 50 -10.42 28.34 12.12
C THR A 50 -9.14 27.75 11.55
N VAL A 51 -8.18 27.38 12.43
CA VAL A 51 -6.92 26.72 12.08
C VAL A 51 -7.14 25.38 11.36
N PHE A 52 -8.22 24.68 11.68
CA PHE A 52 -8.54 23.40 11.01
C PHE A 52 -8.69 23.55 9.50
N PHE A 53 -9.28 24.66 9.05
CA PHE A 53 -9.48 24.96 7.64
C PHE A 53 -8.34 25.78 7.05
N SER A 54 -7.83 26.79 7.76
CA SER A 54 -6.79 27.69 7.26
C SER A 54 -5.45 26.99 7.05
N GLU A 55 -5.11 26.02 7.91
CA GLU A 55 -3.90 25.21 7.80
C GLU A 55 -4.15 23.85 7.13
N ASN A 56 -5.28 23.69 6.44
CA ASN A 56 -5.65 22.48 5.71
C ASN A 56 -5.55 21.16 6.53
N LEU A 57 -5.75 21.23 7.87
CA LEU A 57 -5.68 20.03 8.72
C LEU A 57 -6.75 18.98 8.37
N TRP A 58 -7.87 19.39 7.77
CA TRP A 58 -8.90 18.50 7.25
C TRP A 58 -8.37 17.51 6.20
N THR A 59 -7.29 17.86 5.50
CA THR A 59 -6.67 16.95 4.51
C THR A 59 -6.04 15.72 5.16
N LEU A 60 -5.61 15.81 6.45
CA LEU A 60 -5.14 14.65 7.21
C LEU A 60 -6.22 13.57 7.35
N ALA A 61 -7.47 14.00 7.59
CA ALA A 61 -8.59 13.06 7.64
C ALA A 61 -8.77 12.32 6.30
N LEU A 62 -8.61 13.02 5.17
CA LEU A 62 -8.65 12.41 3.84
C LEU A 62 -7.45 11.49 3.60
N ILE A 63 -6.25 11.89 4.00
CA ILE A 63 -5.04 11.06 3.87
C ILE A 63 -5.23 9.76 4.65
N ILE A 64 -5.69 9.83 5.89
CA ILE A 64 -5.95 8.65 6.73
C ILE A 64 -7.00 7.75 6.06
N SER A 65 -8.15 8.31 5.66
CA SER A 65 -9.21 7.57 4.97
C SER A 65 -8.69 6.86 3.72
N THR A 66 -7.99 7.60 2.87
CA THR A 66 -7.49 7.08 1.59
C THR A 66 -6.41 6.03 1.82
N SER A 67 -5.51 6.23 2.79
CA SER A 67 -4.45 5.26 3.10
C SER A 67 -5.01 3.93 3.59
N PHE A 68 -6.01 3.93 4.47
CA PHE A 68 -6.68 2.70 4.89
C PHE A 68 -7.46 2.03 3.75
N PHE A 69 -8.13 2.83 2.91
CA PHE A 69 -8.81 2.28 1.73
C PHE A 69 -7.83 1.64 0.75
N VAL A 70 -6.71 2.32 0.45
CA VAL A 70 -5.64 1.78 -0.40
C VAL A 70 -5.07 0.48 0.18
N LEU A 71 -4.91 0.40 1.50
CA LEU A 71 -4.44 -0.82 2.17
C LEU A 71 -5.41 -1.99 1.97
N TYR A 72 -6.73 -1.75 2.14
CA TYR A 72 -7.75 -2.78 1.86
C TYR A 72 -7.72 -3.23 0.38
N VAL A 73 -7.59 -2.28 -0.54
CA VAL A 73 -7.48 -2.61 -1.97
C VAL A 73 -6.18 -3.36 -2.27
N ALA A 74 -5.07 -2.97 -1.64
CA ALA A 74 -3.78 -3.64 -1.79
C ALA A 74 -3.85 -5.11 -1.38
N THR A 75 -4.52 -5.42 -0.27
CA THR A 75 -4.70 -6.81 0.17
C THR A 75 -5.55 -7.63 -0.80
N ASP A 76 -6.59 -7.03 -1.41
CA ASP A 76 -7.41 -7.70 -2.43
C ASP A 76 -6.61 -7.94 -3.73
N VAL A 77 -5.87 -6.93 -4.18
CA VAL A 77 -5.01 -7.02 -5.37
C VAL A 77 -3.93 -8.09 -5.16
N PHE A 78 -3.29 -8.10 -3.99
CA PHE A 78 -2.30 -9.11 -3.65
C PHE A 78 -2.88 -10.52 -3.74
N ARG A 79 -4.04 -10.75 -3.10
CA ARG A 79 -4.73 -12.05 -3.12
C ARG A 79 -5.14 -12.45 -4.54
N SER A 80 -5.75 -11.54 -5.30
CA SER A 80 -6.15 -11.81 -6.68
C SER A 80 -4.97 -12.19 -7.55
N ASN A 81 -3.83 -11.49 -7.38
CA ASN A 81 -2.61 -11.79 -8.12
C ASN A 81 -1.97 -13.10 -7.67
N LEU A 82 -1.95 -13.37 -6.37
CA LEU A 82 -1.44 -14.62 -5.82
C LEU A 82 -2.22 -15.83 -6.36
N ASN A 83 -3.54 -15.75 -6.39
CA ASN A 83 -4.39 -16.80 -6.94
C ASN A 83 -4.17 -16.96 -8.45
N ALA A 84 -4.14 -15.85 -9.21
CA ALA A 84 -3.86 -15.92 -10.64
C ALA A 84 -2.47 -16.54 -10.93
N MET A 85 -1.47 -16.22 -10.11
CA MET A 85 -0.14 -16.82 -10.23
C MET A 85 -0.14 -18.31 -9.87
N ARG A 86 -0.89 -18.73 -8.86
CA ARG A 86 -1.06 -20.14 -8.49
C ARG A 86 -1.73 -20.94 -9.60
N ASP A 87 -2.73 -20.37 -10.26
CA ASP A 87 -3.41 -21.01 -11.38
C ASP A 87 -2.47 -21.23 -12.58
N ILE A 88 -1.56 -20.29 -12.82
CA ILE A 88 -0.54 -20.40 -13.88
C ILE A 88 0.58 -21.40 -13.50
N GLU A 89 1.01 -21.38 -12.23
CA GLU A 89 2.12 -22.22 -11.75
C GLU A 89 1.74 -23.69 -11.48
N GLY A 90 0.50 -23.97 -11.18
CA GLY A 90 0.06 -25.32 -10.82
C GLY A 90 0.87 -25.91 -9.65
N LYS A 91 1.73 -26.89 -9.92
CA LYS A 91 2.54 -27.61 -8.92
C LYS A 91 3.56 -26.75 -8.15
N TYR A 92 3.89 -25.55 -8.64
CA TYR A 92 4.91 -24.67 -8.05
C TYR A 92 4.37 -23.67 -7.03
N ALA A 93 3.06 -23.67 -6.78
CA ALA A 93 2.37 -22.77 -5.83
C ALA A 93 2.98 -22.74 -4.41
N VAL A 94 3.68 -23.81 -4.00
CA VAL A 94 4.33 -23.92 -2.67
C VAL A 94 5.38 -22.83 -2.43
N ARG A 95 6.04 -22.34 -3.49
CA ARG A 95 7.10 -21.33 -3.38
C ARG A 95 6.61 -19.92 -3.05
N LEU A 96 5.32 -19.67 -3.22
CA LEU A 96 4.72 -18.37 -2.94
C LEU A 96 4.16 -18.27 -1.50
N LYS A 97 4.14 -19.37 -0.76
CA LYS A 97 3.58 -19.44 0.60
C LYS A 97 4.23 -18.45 1.57
N ASP A 98 5.55 -18.32 1.51
CA ASP A 98 6.28 -17.42 2.42
C ASP A 98 5.86 -15.96 2.25
N VAL A 99 5.54 -15.54 1.01
CA VAL A 99 5.10 -14.17 0.72
C VAL A 99 3.67 -13.95 1.20
N ASP A 100 2.83 -14.98 1.16
CA ASP A 100 1.47 -14.95 1.69
C ASP A 100 1.48 -14.69 3.21
N GLU A 101 2.43 -15.29 3.93
CA GLU A 101 2.58 -15.06 5.37
C GLU A 101 2.91 -13.59 5.74
N TRP A 102 3.65 -12.87 4.89
CA TRP A 102 3.98 -11.45 5.12
C TRP A 102 2.76 -10.54 5.08
N MET A 103 1.74 -10.92 4.30
CA MET A 103 0.48 -10.19 4.20
C MET A 103 -0.53 -10.56 5.29
N SER A 104 -0.15 -11.42 6.25
CA SER A 104 -1.02 -11.74 7.37
C SER A 104 -1.28 -10.51 8.24
N ASP A 105 -2.48 -10.41 8.80
CA ASP A 105 -2.88 -9.31 9.69
C ASP A 105 -1.92 -9.10 10.85
N LYS A 106 -1.32 -10.19 11.35
CA LYS A 106 -0.32 -10.13 12.41
C LYS A 106 0.89 -9.30 12.03
N TRP A 107 1.48 -9.55 10.85
CA TRP A 107 2.65 -8.82 10.40
C TRP A 107 2.31 -7.40 9.96
N LEU A 108 1.17 -7.21 9.28
CA LEU A 108 0.68 -5.87 8.92
C LEU A 108 0.51 -5.00 10.16
N LEU A 109 -0.18 -5.50 11.18
CA LEU A 109 -0.39 -4.76 12.43
C LEU A 109 0.92 -4.53 13.19
N LEU A 110 1.79 -5.52 13.29
CA LEU A 110 3.06 -5.39 14.02
C LEU A 110 3.96 -4.33 13.37
N VAL A 111 4.15 -4.38 12.05
CA VAL A 111 4.95 -3.40 11.32
C VAL A 111 4.29 -2.02 11.35
N GLY A 112 2.96 -1.97 11.22
CA GLY A 112 2.20 -0.73 11.34
C GLY A 112 2.36 -0.08 12.71
N LEU A 113 2.18 -0.83 13.81
CA LEU A 113 2.33 -0.32 15.17
C LEU A 113 3.76 0.16 15.43
N ALA A 114 4.76 -0.63 15.06
CA ALA A 114 6.16 -0.24 15.20
C ALA A 114 6.46 1.05 14.43
N SER A 115 6.01 1.15 13.18
CA SER A 115 6.16 2.35 12.36
C SER A 115 5.40 3.55 12.93
N GLY A 116 4.20 3.34 13.49
CA GLY A 116 3.43 4.37 14.17
C GLY A 116 4.17 4.97 15.36
N VAL A 117 4.73 4.11 16.22
CA VAL A 117 5.54 4.55 17.37
C VAL A 117 6.79 5.30 16.91
N VAL A 118 7.53 4.75 15.94
CA VAL A 118 8.74 5.41 15.40
C VAL A 118 8.39 6.78 14.84
N ASN A 119 7.31 6.89 14.05
CA ASN A 119 6.90 8.17 13.45
C ASN A 119 6.50 9.20 14.52
N ALA A 120 5.79 8.79 15.58
CA ALA A 120 5.45 9.67 16.69
C ALA A 120 6.71 10.14 17.45
N ILE A 121 7.69 9.26 17.68
CA ILE A 121 8.97 9.60 18.32
C ILE A 121 9.76 10.59 17.43
N VAL A 122 9.87 10.31 16.13
CA VAL A 122 10.55 11.20 15.17
C VAL A 122 9.87 12.57 15.14
N GLY A 123 8.53 12.60 15.08
CA GLY A 123 7.77 13.85 15.15
C GLY A 123 8.07 14.65 16.42
N HIS A 124 8.16 13.98 17.58
CA HIS A 124 8.51 14.60 18.86
C HIS A 124 9.91 15.19 18.83
N LEU A 125 10.91 14.41 18.41
CA LEU A 125 12.32 14.85 18.35
C LEU A 125 12.52 16.05 17.42
N LEU A 126 11.70 16.17 16.39
CA LEU A 126 11.71 17.29 15.46
C LEU A 126 10.93 18.52 15.98
N GLY A 127 10.19 18.37 17.09
CA GLY A 127 9.34 19.41 17.66
C GLY A 127 8.14 19.80 16.79
N ILE A 128 7.79 18.99 15.78
CA ILE A 128 6.75 19.33 14.82
C ILE A 128 5.37 19.48 15.49
N PRO A 129 4.94 18.57 16.39
CA PRO A 129 3.61 18.71 17.03
C PRO A 129 3.50 19.96 17.92
N LEU A 130 4.62 20.47 18.42
CA LEU A 130 4.63 21.59 19.37
C LEU A 130 4.39 22.95 18.70
N VAL A 131 4.57 23.03 17.37
CA VAL A 131 4.50 24.32 16.65
C VAL A 131 3.06 24.79 16.45
N PHE A 132 2.08 23.88 16.41
CA PHE A 132 0.69 24.20 16.06
C PHE A 132 -0.28 24.14 17.20
N PHE A 133 0.11 23.62 18.37
CA PHE A 133 -0.86 23.22 19.36
C PHE A 133 -0.62 23.88 20.70
N GLU A 134 -1.46 24.86 21.01
CA GLU A 134 -1.41 25.62 22.25
C GLU A 134 -2.08 24.89 23.44
N SER A 135 -2.90 23.88 23.16
CA SER A 135 -3.60 23.11 24.20
C SER A 135 -3.09 21.68 24.33
N SER A 136 -3.20 21.11 25.54
CA SER A 136 -2.81 19.71 25.79
C SER A 136 -3.61 18.71 24.96
N SER A 137 -4.90 18.99 24.70
CA SER A 137 -5.77 18.12 23.91
C SER A 137 -5.35 18.11 22.43
N SER A 138 -5.04 19.26 21.87
CA SER A 138 -4.59 19.38 20.48
C SER A 138 -3.20 18.75 20.28
N LEU A 139 -2.33 18.86 21.28
CA LEU A 139 -1.03 18.19 21.27
C LEU A 139 -1.17 16.67 21.23
N VAL A 140 -2.05 16.10 22.08
CA VAL A 140 -2.34 14.65 22.08
C VAL A 140 -2.87 14.21 20.71
N MET A 141 -3.77 14.99 20.11
CA MET A 141 -4.30 14.68 18.77
C MET A 141 -3.24 14.76 17.67
N ALA A 142 -2.27 15.68 17.79
CA ALA A 142 -1.14 15.74 16.88
C ALA A 142 -0.29 14.47 16.94
N TYR A 143 0.10 14.02 18.14
CA TYR A 143 0.82 12.75 18.31
C TYR A 143 0.03 11.56 17.78
N PHE A 144 -1.28 11.55 18.01
CA PHE A 144 -2.16 10.51 17.49
C PHE A 144 -2.19 10.51 15.96
N GLY A 145 -2.22 11.68 15.32
CA GLY A 145 -2.10 11.83 13.86
C GLY A 145 -0.77 11.30 13.33
N PHE A 146 0.36 11.64 13.98
CA PHE A 146 1.68 11.09 13.64
C PHE A 146 1.71 9.57 13.78
N PHE A 147 1.14 9.04 14.85
CA PHE A 147 1.03 7.60 15.05
C PHE A 147 0.21 6.93 13.95
N LEU A 148 -0.98 7.45 13.63
CA LEU A 148 -1.84 6.91 12.56
C LEU A 148 -1.17 7.00 11.18
N GLY A 149 -0.51 8.11 10.89
CA GLY A 149 0.25 8.28 9.65
C GLY A 149 1.38 7.26 9.53
N GLY A 150 2.14 7.05 10.61
CA GLY A 150 3.18 6.03 10.67
C GLY A 150 2.63 4.60 10.57
N LEU A 151 1.51 4.32 11.24
CA LEU A 151 0.83 3.02 11.17
C LEU A 151 0.41 2.70 9.74
N ALA A 152 -0.31 3.61 9.08
CA ALA A 152 -0.75 3.43 7.70
C ALA A 152 0.44 3.29 6.73
N SER A 153 1.49 4.10 6.91
CA SER A 153 2.71 4.05 6.08
C SER A 153 3.46 2.73 6.26
N GLY A 154 3.61 2.23 7.50
CA GLY A 154 4.29 0.96 7.77
C GLY A 154 3.56 -0.22 7.17
N MET A 155 2.24 -0.28 7.35
CA MET A 155 1.40 -1.31 6.72
C MET A 155 1.47 -1.23 5.19
N GLY A 156 1.39 -0.02 4.63
CA GLY A 156 1.48 0.22 3.20
C GLY A 156 2.83 -0.21 2.61
N LEU A 157 3.94 0.14 3.27
CA LEU A 157 5.29 -0.27 2.86
C LEU A 157 5.45 -1.79 2.85
N LEU A 158 4.94 -2.49 3.89
CA LEU A 158 4.97 -3.95 3.93
C LEU A 158 4.14 -4.55 2.78
N ALA A 159 2.92 -4.03 2.54
CA ALA A 159 2.06 -4.50 1.46
C ALA A 159 2.71 -4.28 0.08
N ILE A 160 3.29 -3.10 -0.17
CA ILE A 160 3.99 -2.80 -1.43
C ILE A 160 5.18 -3.73 -1.61
N THR A 161 5.98 -3.93 -0.55
CA THR A 161 7.13 -4.83 -0.58
C THR A 161 6.71 -6.26 -0.87
N ALA A 162 5.63 -6.74 -0.24
CA ALA A 162 5.08 -8.07 -0.48
C ALA A 162 4.64 -8.24 -1.94
N VAL A 163 3.96 -7.25 -2.52
CA VAL A 163 3.57 -7.28 -3.94
C VAL A 163 4.80 -7.33 -4.85
N ILE A 164 5.80 -6.47 -4.62
CA ILE A 164 7.03 -6.47 -5.43
C ILE A 164 7.73 -7.83 -5.34
N VAL A 165 7.90 -8.38 -4.14
CA VAL A 165 8.56 -9.69 -3.93
C VAL A 165 7.77 -10.82 -4.56
N LEU A 166 6.43 -10.79 -4.46
CA LEU A 166 5.55 -11.77 -5.11
C LEU A 166 5.84 -11.82 -6.62
N TYR A 167 5.84 -10.66 -7.29
CA TYR A 167 6.09 -10.60 -8.74
C TYR A 167 7.53 -10.97 -9.11
N LEU A 168 8.51 -10.58 -8.30
CA LEU A 168 9.90 -10.98 -8.53
C LEU A 168 10.08 -12.49 -8.39
N LYS A 169 9.52 -13.11 -7.36
CA LYS A 169 9.51 -14.56 -7.21
C LYS A 169 8.81 -15.22 -8.38
N PHE A 170 7.64 -14.72 -8.76
CA PHE A 170 6.92 -15.19 -9.93
C PHE A 170 7.79 -15.10 -11.20
N ALA A 171 8.40 -13.97 -11.49
CA ALA A 171 9.22 -13.76 -12.67
C ALA A 171 10.50 -14.61 -12.71
N LEU A 172 11.13 -14.85 -11.54
CA LEU A 172 12.42 -15.55 -11.46
C LEU A 172 12.28 -17.07 -11.35
N THR A 173 11.15 -17.57 -10.85
CA THR A 173 10.99 -19.00 -10.56
C THR A 173 10.16 -19.75 -11.59
N LEU A 174 9.48 -19.06 -12.48
CA LEU A 174 8.58 -19.65 -13.46
C LEU A 174 9.27 -20.07 -14.74
N GLN A 175 8.99 -21.31 -15.13
CA GLN A 175 9.02 -21.72 -16.51
C GLN A 175 7.65 -21.39 -17.11
N TYR A 176 7.53 -20.24 -17.73
CA TYR A 176 6.32 -19.78 -18.36
C TYR A 176 5.89 -20.69 -19.49
N ILE A 177 4.69 -21.22 -19.42
CA ILE A 177 3.97 -21.70 -20.58
C ILE A 177 3.08 -20.52 -20.99
N LEU A 178 3.58 -19.68 -21.91
CA LEU A 178 2.75 -18.66 -22.53
C LEU A 178 1.63 -19.37 -23.30
N ASP A 179 0.39 -19.01 -23.07
CA ASP A 179 -0.72 -19.50 -23.88
C ASP A 179 -0.62 -18.87 -25.29
N PRO A 180 -0.32 -19.67 -26.32
CA PRO A 180 -0.23 -19.14 -27.68
C PRO A 180 -1.59 -18.71 -28.25
N ASN A 181 -2.69 -19.15 -27.63
CA ASN A 181 -4.06 -18.83 -28.07
C ASN A 181 -4.66 -17.66 -27.28
N ASP A 182 -3.89 -17.00 -26.40
CA ASP A 182 -4.37 -15.81 -25.70
C ASP A 182 -4.73 -14.70 -26.69
N PRO A 183 -6.00 -14.28 -26.77
CA PRO A 183 -6.47 -13.30 -27.74
C PRO A 183 -5.81 -11.92 -27.55
N ASP A 184 -5.31 -11.63 -26.35
CA ASP A 184 -4.61 -10.38 -26.03
C ASP A 184 -3.12 -10.40 -26.40
N GLY A 185 -2.59 -11.53 -26.86
CA GLY A 185 -1.19 -11.71 -27.24
C GLY A 185 -0.17 -11.56 -26.11
N ASN A 186 -0.64 -11.51 -24.87
CA ASN A 186 0.18 -11.32 -23.65
C ASN A 186 0.40 -12.63 -22.88
N GLY A 187 -0.05 -13.78 -23.38
CA GLY A 187 0.14 -15.08 -22.75
C GLY A 187 -0.58 -15.23 -21.40
N GLY A 188 -1.73 -14.54 -21.21
CA GLY A 188 -2.55 -14.61 -19.98
C GLY A 188 -2.08 -13.71 -18.83
N ILE A 189 -1.00 -12.93 -19.00
CA ILE A 189 -0.44 -12.07 -17.94
C ILE A 189 -0.95 -10.63 -17.91
N LYS A 190 -1.79 -10.24 -18.87
CA LYS A 190 -2.34 -8.86 -18.95
C LYS A 190 -3.01 -8.43 -17.65
N LYS A 191 -3.84 -9.29 -17.07
CA LYS A 191 -4.55 -9.03 -15.81
C LYS A 191 -3.59 -8.68 -14.65
N LEU A 192 -2.41 -9.33 -14.63
CA LEU A 192 -1.38 -9.05 -13.62
C LEU A 192 -0.78 -7.64 -13.84
N GLY A 193 -0.54 -7.26 -15.09
CA GLY A 193 -0.05 -5.91 -15.44
C GLY A 193 -1.07 -4.82 -15.09
N ASP A 194 -2.32 -5.00 -15.47
CA ASP A 194 -3.41 -4.05 -15.19
C ASP A 194 -3.58 -3.80 -13.69
N SER A 195 -3.45 -4.85 -12.86
CA SER A 195 -3.54 -4.73 -11.41
C SER A 195 -2.39 -3.91 -10.81
N LEU A 196 -1.16 -4.01 -11.36
CA LEU A 196 -0.03 -3.20 -10.92
C LEU A 196 -0.22 -1.71 -11.26
N TRP A 197 -0.74 -1.40 -12.46
CA TRP A 197 -1.05 -0.03 -12.86
C TRP A 197 -2.13 0.58 -11.97
N PHE A 198 -3.19 -0.17 -11.70
CA PHE A 198 -4.26 0.27 -10.81
C PHE A 198 -3.73 0.55 -9.40
N PHE A 199 -2.92 -0.36 -8.84
CA PHE A 199 -2.36 -0.20 -7.52
C PHE A 199 -1.35 0.97 -7.45
N GLY A 200 -0.49 1.10 -8.45
CA GLY A 200 0.41 2.26 -8.58
C GLY A 200 -0.35 3.59 -8.64
N GLY A 201 -1.46 3.64 -9.37
CA GLY A 201 -2.34 4.80 -9.44
C GLY A 201 -2.96 5.18 -8.08
N LEU A 202 -3.39 4.19 -7.30
CA LEU A 202 -3.91 4.43 -5.93
C LEU A 202 -2.84 4.99 -4.99
N ILE A 203 -1.61 4.45 -5.04
CA ILE A 203 -0.49 4.99 -4.25
C ILE A 203 -0.17 6.42 -4.69
N GLY A 204 -0.19 6.69 -5.99
CA GLY A 204 -0.02 8.04 -6.55
C GLY A 204 -1.08 9.01 -6.05
N ALA A 205 -2.35 8.59 -5.93
CA ALA A 205 -3.43 9.39 -5.38
C ALA A 205 -3.18 9.79 -3.91
N VAL A 206 -2.65 8.86 -3.09
CA VAL A 206 -2.19 9.20 -1.73
C VAL A 206 -1.08 10.26 -1.79
N GLY A 207 -0.14 10.13 -2.72
CA GLY A 207 0.92 11.11 -2.95
C GLY A 207 0.38 12.52 -3.25
N VAL A 208 -0.66 12.62 -4.08
CA VAL A 208 -1.32 13.90 -4.38
C VAL A 208 -1.93 14.52 -3.11
N LEU A 209 -2.63 13.73 -2.30
CA LEU A 209 -3.20 14.22 -1.04
C LEU A 209 -2.12 14.67 -0.04
N VAL A 210 -1.02 13.90 0.08
CA VAL A 210 0.15 14.29 0.88
C VAL A 210 0.75 15.60 0.37
N SER A 211 0.83 15.78 -0.96
CA SER A 211 1.32 17.02 -1.57
C SER A 211 0.43 18.21 -1.23
N ILE A 212 -0.90 18.07 -1.35
CA ILE A 212 -1.86 19.12 -0.99
C ILE A 212 -1.69 19.51 0.48
N TYR A 213 -1.57 18.52 1.37
CA TYR A 213 -1.35 18.77 2.79
C TYR A 213 -0.03 19.50 3.03
N MET A 214 1.07 19.01 2.48
CA MET A 214 2.42 19.56 2.71
C MET A 214 2.57 20.99 2.18
N PHE A 215 2.03 21.29 1.01
CA PHE A 215 2.08 22.63 0.43
C PHE A 215 1.02 23.59 1.00
N GLY A 216 -0.05 23.06 1.58
CA GLY A 216 -1.12 23.85 2.20
C GLY A 216 -0.81 24.35 3.60
N ILE A 217 0.27 23.86 4.23
CA ILE A 217 0.64 24.23 5.61
C ILE A 217 1.75 25.26 5.60
N SER A 218 1.49 26.42 6.20
CA SER A 218 2.43 27.54 6.24
C SER A 218 3.73 27.24 7.02
N TRP A 219 3.65 26.37 8.03
CA TRP A 219 4.77 26.08 8.91
C TRP A 219 5.92 25.29 8.26
N VAL A 220 5.66 24.51 7.21
CA VAL A 220 6.70 23.75 6.49
C VAL A 220 7.84 24.65 6.03
N PHE A 221 7.52 25.88 5.63
CA PHE A 221 8.48 26.85 5.15
C PHE A 221 9.21 27.60 6.28
N MET A 222 8.69 27.56 7.48
CA MET A 222 9.24 28.25 8.65
C MET A 222 10.27 27.43 9.41
N HIS A 223 10.38 26.12 9.12
CA HIS A 223 11.25 25.22 9.85
C HIS A 223 12.68 25.17 9.32
N LYS A 224 13.59 24.68 10.17
CA LYS A 224 15.01 24.51 9.84
C LYS A 224 15.19 23.59 8.61
N ARG A 225 16.26 23.80 7.83
CA ARG A 225 16.52 23.07 6.57
C ARG A 225 16.43 21.54 6.68
N TYR A 226 16.84 20.95 7.81
CA TYR A 226 16.76 19.49 7.98
C TYR A 226 15.31 18.98 8.06
N VAL A 227 14.39 19.78 8.62
CA VAL A 227 12.98 19.46 8.66
C VAL A 227 12.40 19.49 7.24
N GLN A 228 12.78 20.49 6.44
CA GLN A 228 12.38 20.57 5.03
C GLN A 228 12.84 19.35 4.24
N PHE A 229 14.05 18.82 4.50
CA PHE A 229 14.54 17.58 3.88
C PHE A 229 13.67 16.38 4.22
N ILE A 230 13.25 16.23 5.48
CA ILE A 230 12.36 15.16 5.92
C ILE A 230 11.00 15.27 5.25
N PHE A 231 10.47 16.50 5.13
CA PHE A 231 9.21 16.71 4.41
C PHE A 231 9.31 16.39 2.93
N LEU A 232 10.38 16.80 2.26
CA LEU A 232 10.62 16.42 0.87
C LEU A 232 10.74 14.90 0.69
N PHE A 233 11.36 14.21 1.65
CA PHE A 233 11.39 12.75 1.66
C PHE A 233 9.98 12.16 1.74
N TRP A 234 9.17 12.58 2.71
CA TRP A 234 7.80 12.10 2.85
C TRP A 234 6.91 12.48 1.66
N LEU A 235 7.13 13.65 1.08
CA LEU A 235 6.45 14.11 -0.12
C LEU A 235 6.76 13.22 -1.33
N SER A 236 8.01 12.86 -1.53
CA SER A 236 8.46 12.08 -2.69
C SER A 236 8.17 10.58 -2.55
N LEU A 237 8.10 10.06 -1.33
CA LEU A 237 8.00 8.64 -1.02
C LEU A 237 6.81 7.94 -1.74
N PRO A 238 5.56 8.45 -1.70
CA PRO A 238 4.44 7.80 -2.39
C PRO A 238 4.66 7.70 -3.91
N TYR A 239 5.24 8.73 -4.51
CA TYR A 239 5.49 8.73 -5.96
C TYR A 239 6.59 7.74 -6.35
N VAL A 240 7.67 7.70 -5.57
CA VAL A 240 8.74 6.70 -5.78
C VAL A 240 8.19 5.29 -5.62
N LEU A 241 7.35 5.05 -4.63
CA LEU A 241 6.70 3.74 -4.42
C LEU A 241 5.72 3.41 -5.55
N ALA A 242 4.90 4.37 -6.00
CA ALA A 242 3.97 4.18 -7.12
C ALA A 242 4.69 3.80 -8.41
N VAL A 243 5.81 4.47 -8.70
CA VAL A 243 6.64 4.16 -9.86
C VAL A 243 7.34 2.80 -9.68
N SER A 244 7.89 2.53 -8.50
CA SER A 244 8.64 1.31 -8.22
C SER A 244 7.77 0.05 -8.33
N ILE A 245 6.51 0.11 -7.87
CA ILE A 245 5.61 -1.05 -7.91
C ILE A 245 5.19 -1.40 -9.34
N VAL A 246 5.22 -0.45 -10.25
CA VAL A 246 4.94 -0.70 -11.68
C VAL A 246 6.22 -1.12 -12.43
N LEU A 247 7.32 -0.38 -12.24
CA LEU A 247 8.54 -0.60 -13.01
C LEU A 247 9.27 -1.88 -12.62
N ILE A 248 9.50 -2.13 -11.32
CA ILE A 248 10.33 -3.25 -10.88
C ILE A 248 9.71 -4.60 -11.30
N PRO A 249 8.45 -4.90 -10.92
CA PRO A 249 7.80 -6.13 -11.36
C PRO A 249 7.58 -6.18 -12.87
N GLY A 250 7.14 -5.07 -13.47
CA GLY A 250 6.88 -4.99 -14.90
C GLY A 250 8.11 -5.32 -15.76
N LEU A 251 9.27 -4.77 -15.39
CA LEU A 251 10.53 -5.06 -16.09
C LEU A 251 10.96 -6.52 -15.89
N ALA A 252 10.81 -7.08 -14.68
CA ALA A 252 11.15 -8.47 -14.40
C ALA A 252 10.30 -9.43 -15.25
N VAL A 253 8.99 -9.25 -15.27
CA VAL A 253 8.06 -10.07 -16.08
C VAL A 253 8.34 -9.90 -17.57
N ARG A 254 8.50 -8.67 -18.06
CA ARG A 254 8.81 -8.38 -19.47
C ARG A 254 10.10 -9.06 -19.91
N ARG A 255 11.15 -9.06 -19.09
CA ARG A 255 12.43 -9.71 -19.40
C ARG A 255 12.24 -11.22 -19.59
N GLN A 256 11.46 -11.87 -18.74
CA GLN A 256 11.17 -13.29 -18.84
C GLN A 256 10.36 -13.62 -20.10
N VAL A 257 9.30 -12.87 -20.37
CA VAL A 257 8.50 -13.05 -21.59
C VAL A 257 9.36 -12.89 -22.87
N SER A 258 10.25 -11.90 -22.88
CA SER A 258 11.16 -11.68 -24.02
C SER A 258 12.13 -12.86 -24.21
N TYR A 259 12.67 -13.38 -23.11
CA TYR A 259 13.55 -14.57 -23.14
C TYR A 259 12.83 -15.78 -23.72
N PHE A 260 11.60 -16.06 -23.31
CA PHE A 260 10.80 -17.18 -23.84
C PHE A 260 10.47 -17.03 -25.31
N LYS A 261 10.11 -15.81 -25.76
CA LYS A 261 9.84 -15.55 -27.17
C LYS A 261 11.07 -15.83 -28.03
N SER A 262 12.27 -15.43 -27.60
CA SER A 262 13.50 -15.68 -28.32
C SER A 262 13.88 -17.17 -28.34
N TYR A 263 13.67 -17.89 -27.23
CA TYR A 263 13.95 -19.33 -27.15
C TYR A 263 13.04 -20.14 -28.08
N LYS A 264 11.71 -19.87 -28.08
CA LYS A 264 10.77 -20.56 -28.98
C LYS A 264 11.03 -20.27 -30.45
N SER A 265 11.36 -19.02 -30.82
CA SER A 265 11.71 -18.68 -32.20
C SER A 265 12.99 -19.36 -32.66
N GLY A 266 13.93 -19.63 -31.76
CA GLY A 266 15.14 -20.41 -32.02
C GLY A 266 14.84 -21.90 -32.25
N GLN A 267 13.94 -22.51 -31.48
CA GLN A 267 13.54 -23.91 -31.68
C GLN A 267 12.80 -24.13 -33.00
N LEU A 268 11.87 -23.26 -33.37
CA LEU A 268 11.13 -23.37 -34.63
C LEU A 268 12.07 -23.30 -35.84
N LYS A 269 13.13 -22.48 -35.82
CA LYS A 269 14.14 -22.44 -36.86
C LYS A 269 15.00 -23.70 -36.98
N HIS A 270 15.14 -24.48 -35.87
CA HIS A 270 15.87 -25.76 -35.89
C HIS A 270 14.99 -26.93 -36.35
N GLU A 271 13.67 -26.83 -36.24
CA GLU A 271 12.74 -27.85 -36.72
C GLU A 271 12.43 -27.70 -38.23
N GLU A 272 12.67 -26.52 -38.81
CA GLU A 272 12.49 -26.24 -40.25
C GLU A 272 13.76 -26.53 -41.10
N MET A 273 14.91 -26.86 -40.47
CA MET A 273 16.15 -27.22 -41.15
C MET A 273 16.39 -28.76 -41.13
#